data_a84734c81ea97326712897d8ab4d65a7
#
_entry.id   a84734c81ea97326712897d8ab4d65a7
#
_cell.length_a   1.000
_cell.length_b   1.000
_cell.length_c   1.000
_cell.angle_alpha   90.00
_cell.angle_beta   90.00
_cell.angle_gamma   90.00
#
_symmetry.space_group_name_H-M   'P 1'
#
loop_
_entity.id
_entity.type
_entity.pdbx_description
1 polymer ?
#
loop_
_entity_poly.entity_id
_entity_poly.type
_entity_poly.pdbx_seq_one_letter_code
_entity_poly.pdbx_strand_id
1 'polypeptide(L)'
;MIILFLNKTQETNLSLLPPLDKLKIPVIGSPLFIISNPDLVIAQCKAGVIGSFPCLNAREGEGEPNMLEIWLKKINDELDRHNQKNPDNPAAPYAVNHIVHKSNIRLEKDIDICAKWKAPVWITSLGARPEVNKVAHEANGIVLHDIINNFFAKKAIDKGADGLVAVAAGAGGHAGTLSPFALIQEIREWFDGPLLLSGSIANGGAVLAAQAMGADLAYIGSAFIATNEANADQRYKEMITQSNADDI
;
A
#
# COMPACT_ATOMS: atom_id res chain seq x y z
N MET A 1 33.41 5.74 21.26
CA MET A 1 32.40 4.79 20.76
C MET A 1 31.41 5.50 19.84
N ILE A 2 31.91 6.28 18.86
CA ILE A 2 31.11 7.09 17.90
C ILE A 2 31.52 6.79 16.42
N ILE A 3 32.49 5.90 16.19
CA ILE A 3 33.08 5.69 14.84
C ILE A 3 32.52 4.47 14.11
N LEU A 4 31.56 3.73 14.66
CA LEU A 4 31.05 2.48 14.05
C LEU A 4 29.82 2.67 13.15
N PHE A 5 29.31 3.89 12.97
CA PHE A 5 28.12 4.16 12.14
C PHE A 5 28.44 4.65 10.71
N LEU A 6 29.70 4.78 10.32
CA LEU A 6 30.07 5.39 9.02
C LEU A 6 30.57 4.41 7.95
N ASN A 7 30.52 3.10 8.16
CA ASN A 7 31.09 2.12 7.22
C ASN A 7 30.08 1.14 6.59
N LYS A 8 28.83 1.54 6.40
CA LYS A 8 27.99 0.99 5.35
C LYS A 8 27.49 2.15 4.50
N THR A 9 28.29 2.62 3.57
CA THR A 9 27.75 3.12 2.32
C THR A 9 27.01 1.94 1.69
N GLN A 10 25.77 1.73 2.09
CA GLN A 10 24.86 0.90 1.34
C GLN A 10 24.72 1.59 -0.01
N GLU A 11 25.38 1.05 -1.02
CA GLU A 11 24.86 1.14 -2.36
C GLU A 11 23.42 0.59 -2.26
N THR A 12 22.45 1.49 -2.23
CA THR A 12 21.04 1.14 -2.25
C THR A 12 20.66 0.62 -3.63
N ASN A 13 21.27 -0.49 -4.03
CA ASN A 13 20.76 -1.37 -5.08
C ASN A 13 19.86 -2.42 -4.44
N LEU A 14 18.88 -1.96 -3.65
CA LEU A 14 17.74 -2.78 -3.29
C LEU A 14 16.96 -3.00 -4.59
N SER A 15 17.09 -4.19 -5.16
CA SER A 15 16.28 -4.56 -6.32
C SER A 15 14.85 -4.77 -5.83
N LEU A 16 14.01 -3.75 -6.00
CA LEU A 16 12.58 -3.90 -5.79
C LEU A 16 12.06 -5.05 -6.66
N LEU A 17 11.20 -5.86 -6.09
CA LEU A 17 10.54 -6.94 -6.82
C LEU A 17 9.58 -6.38 -7.86
N PRO A 18 9.46 -6.99 -9.04
CA PRO A 18 8.33 -6.67 -9.91
C PRO A 18 6.99 -6.87 -9.17
N PRO A 19 6.03 -5.96 -9.30
CA PRO A 19 5.99 -4.82 -10.21
C PRO A 19 6.43 -3.48 -9.59
N LEU A 20 7.12 -3.49 -8.43
CA LEU A 20 7.55 -2.27 -7.73
C LEU A 20 8.82 -1.64 -8.34
N ASP A 21 9.59 -2.41 -9.09
CA ASP A 21 10.90 -2.03 -9.66
C ASP A 21 10.83 -0.94 -10.75
N LYS A 22 9.63 -0.70 -11.32
CA LYS A 22 9.43 0.22 -12.45
C LYS A 22 8.60 1.45 -12.11
N LEU A 23 8.39 1.72 -10.83
CA LEU A 23 7.58 2.87 -10.41
C LEU A 23 8.30 4.18 -10.71
N LYS A 24 7.60 5.10 -11.36
CA LYS A 24 8.08 6.48 -11.60
C LYS A 24 8.01 7.34 -10.35
N ILE A 25 6.99 7.11 -9.53
CA ILE A 25 6.78 7.79 -8.26
C ILE A 25 6.81 6.72 -7.17
N PRO A 26 7.75 6.78 -6.21
CA PRO A 26 7.92 5.76 -5.19
C PRO A 26 6.84 5.88 -4.09
N VAL A 27 5.58 5.76 -4.49
CA VAL A 27 4.43 5.96 -3.62
C VAL A 27 3.37 4.89 -3.86
N ILE A 28 2.83 4.36 -2.77
CA ILE A 28 1.56 3.62 -2.75
C ILE A 28 0.51 4.49 -2.05
N GLY A 29 -0.62 4.72 -2.71
CA GLY A 29 -1.80 5.28 -2.07
C GLY A 29 -2.38 4.26 -1.09
N SER A 30 -2.47 4.63 0.18
CA SER A 30 -3.01 3.78 1.25
C SER A 30 -4.47 3.39 0.98
N PRO A 31 -4.88 2.14 1.25
CA PRO A 31 -6.28 1.73 1.10
C PRO A 31 -7.14 2.40 2.18
N LEU A 32 -8.00 3.31 1.75
CA LEU A 32 -8.82 4.11 2.65
C LEU A 32 -10.22 3.48 2.76
N PHE A 33 -10.60 3.06 3.98
CA PHE A 33 -11.90 2.45 4.23
C PHE A 33 -13.03 3.41 3.86
N ILE A 34 -14.02 2.93 3.09
CA ILE A 34 -15.14 3.70 2.49
C ILE A 34 -14.69 4.66 1.38
N ILE A 35 -13.53 5.27 1.49
CA ILE A 35 -13.07 6.39 0.64
C ILE A 35 -12.48 5.89 -0.68
N SER A 36 -11.59 4.87 -0.62
CA SER A 36 -11.02 4.30 -1.83
C SER A 36 -12.08 3.57 -2.65
N ASN A 37 -12.12 3.86 -3.93
CA ASN A 37 -13.03 3.32 -4.94
C ASN A 37 -12.26 3.14 -6.27
N PRO A 38 -12.84 2.51 -7.30
CA PRO A 38 -12.16 2.31 -8.57
C PRO A 38 -11.66 3.59 -9.24
N ASP A 39 -12.40 4.70 -9.14
CA ASP A 39 -12.03 5.94 -9.81
C ASP A 39 -10.77 6.54 -9.18
N LEU A 40 -10.66 6.53 -7.86
CA LEU A 40 -9.46 6.95 -7.15
C LEU A 40 -8.25 6.05 -7.51
N VAL A 41 -8.43 4.74 -7.47
CA VAL A 41 -7.36 3.78 -7.83
C VAL A 41 -6.87 4.01 -9.25
N ILE A 42 -7.78 4.15 -10.20
CA ILE A 42 -7.46 4.38 -11.63
C ILE A 42 -6.69 5.70 -11.79
N ALA A 43 -7.14 6.78 -11.13
CA ALA A 43 -6.48 8.08 -11.19
C ALA A 43 -5.06 8.01 -10.62
N GLN A 44 -4.87 7.37 -9.47
CA GLN A 44 -3.56 7.14 -8.85
C GLN A 44 -2.63 6.35 -9.79
N CYS A 45 -3.11 5.22 -10.33
CA CYS A 45 -2.30 4.39 -11.22
C CYS A 45 -1.89 5.15 -12.50
N LYS A 46 -2.81 5.87 -13.13
CA LYS A 46 -2.52 6.71 -14.32
C LYS A 46 -1.53 7.85 -14.00
N ALA A 47 -1.51 8.33 -12.77
CA ALA A 47 -0.53 9.34 -12.30
C ALA A 47 0.84 8.75 -11.93
N GLY A 48 1.01 7.43 -11.99
CA GLY A 48 2.28 6.74 -11.66
C GLY A 48 2.45 6.35 -10.20
N VAL A 49 1.38 6.42 -9.40
CA VAL A 49 1.28 5.97 -8.00
C VAL A 49 0.55 4.64 -7.96
N ILE A 50 0.99 3.67 -7.17
CA ILE A 50 0.18 2.46 -6.95
C ILE A 50 -1.09 2.85 -6.21
N GLY A 51 -2.23 2.77 -6.89
CA GLY A 51 -3.53 2.98 -6.29
C GLY A 51 -4.00 1.75 -5.53
N SER A 52 -4.65 1.92 -4.38
CA SER A 52 -5.14 0.79 -3.60
C SER A 52 -6.54 0.99 -3.03
N PHE A 53 -7.20 -0.12 -2.74
CA PHE A 53 -8.49 -0.13 -2.07
C PHE A 53 -8.66 -1.35 -1.16
N PRO A 54 -9.39 -1.22 -0.03
CA PRO A 54 -9.81 -2.37 0.75
C PRO A 54 -10.88 -3.18 -0.01
N CYS A 55 -10.72 -4.50 -0.14
CA CYS A 55 -11.75 -5.35 -0.76
C CYS A 55 -13.11 -5.21 -0.05
N LEU A 56 -13.10 -4.92 1.24
CA LEU A 56 -14.31 -4.64 2.03
C LEU A 56 -15.10 -3.40 1.59
N ASN A 57 -14.50 -2.49 0.81
CA ASN A 57 -15.22 -1.34 0.24
C ASN A 57 -16.16 -1.73 -0.90
N ALA A 58 -15.86 -2.81 -1.60
CA ALA A 58 -16.73 -3.37 -2.64
C ALA A 58 -17.90 -4.13 -1.99
N ARG A 59 -18.88 -3.36 -1.48
CA ARG A 59 -20.04 -3.88 -0.75
C ARG A 59 -21.08 -4.40 -1.73
N GLU A 60 -21.64 -5.56 -1.41
CA GLU A 60 -22.74 -6.17 -2.17
C GLU A 60 -24.07 -5.84 -1.46
N GLY A 61 -25.07 -5.45 -2.24
CA GLY A 61 -26.47 -5.45 -1.82
C GLY A 61 -27.09 -6.85 -1.93
N GLU A 62 -28.25 -7.10 -1.30
CA GLU A 62 -29.00 -8.34 -1.49
C GLU A 62 -29.37 -8.53 -2.96
N GLY A 63 -28.93 -9.65 -3.54
CA GLY A 63 -29.23 -10.00 -4.94
C GLY A 63 -28.40 -9.24 -5.98
N GLU A 64 -27.41 -8.45 -5.59
CA GLU A 64 -26.54 -7.74 -6.52
C GLU A 64 -25.36 -8.61 -7.00
N PRO A 65 -24.83 -8.32 -8.20
CA PRO A 65 -23.67 -9.00 -8.71
C PRO A 65 -22.44 -8.70 -7.83
N ASN A 66 -21.43 -9.58 -7.93
CA ASN A 66 -20.19 -9.48 -7.17
C ASN A 66 -19.48 -8.14 -7.42
N MET A 67 -19.65 -7.19 -6.50
CA MET A 67 -19.14 -5.83 -6.65
C MET A 67 -17.61 -5.77 -6.74
N LEU A 68 -16.88 -6.65 -6.05
CA LEU A 68 -15.43 -6.72 -6.15
C LEU A 68 -14.99 -7.09 -7.56
N GLU A 69 -15.66 -8.04 -8.19
CA GLU A 69 -15.36 -8.43 -9.58
C GLU A 69 -15.65 -7.29 -10.58
N ILE A 70 -16.72 -6.54 -10.37
CA ILE A 70 -17.05 -5.35 -11.17
C ILE A 70 -15.94 -4.28 -11.02
N TRP A 71 -15.47 -4.04 -9.80
CA TRP A 71 -14.41 -3.08 -9.52
C TRP A 71 -13.10 -3.48 -10.20
N LEU A 72 -12.69 -4.73 -10.02
CA LEU A 72 -11.46 -5.24 -10.64
C LEU A 72 -11.53 -5.18 -12.16
N LYS A 73 -12.68 -5.54 -12.75
CA LYS A 73 -12.88 -5.41 -14.19
C LYS A 73 -12.73 -3.96 -14.66
N LYS A 74 -13.40 -3.01 -13.99
CA LYS A 74 -13.30 -1.57 -14.32
C LYS A 74 -11.86 -1.09 -14.25
N ILE A 75 -11.13 -1.44 -13.18
CA ILE A 75 -9.74 -1.03 -13.00
C ILE A 75 -8.87 -1.59 -14.12
N ASN A 76 -8.92 -2.90 -14.38
CA ASN A 76 -8.10 -3.53 -15.42
C ASN A 76 -8.42 -2.95 -16.81
N ASP A 77 -9.71 -2.85 -17.21
CA ASP A 77 -10.11 -2.29 -18.51
C ASP A 77 -9.60 -0.86 -18.72
N GLU A 78 -9.62 -0.02 -17.66
CA GLU A 78 -9.17 1.37 -17.73
C GLU A 78 -7.65 1.50 -17.77
N LEU A 79 -6.92 0.68 -17.01
CA LEU A 79 -5.46 0.69 -17.01
C LEU A 79 -4.92 0.10 -18.33
N ASP A 80 -5.52 -0.97 -18.86
CA ASP A 80 -5.15 -1.54 -20.16
C ASP A 80 -5.37 -0.54 -21.30
N ARG A 81 -6.51 0.17 -21.28
CA ARG A 81 -6.81 1.21 -22.27
C ARG A 81 -5.81 2.38 -22.18
N HIS A 82 -5.43 2.76 -20.96
CA HIS A 82 -4.41 3.79 -20.74
C HIS A 82 -3.06 3.34 -21.31
N ASN A 83 -2.62 2.13 -20.99
CA ASN A 83 -1.33 1.58 -21.41
C ASN A 83 -1.23 1.44 -22.94
N GLN A 84 -2.31 1.00 -23.59
CA GLN A 84 -2.38 0.95 -25.07
C GLN A 84 -2.21 2.33 -25.71
N LYS A 85 -2.77 3.38 -25.10
CA LYS A 85 -2.68 4.75 -25.61
C LYS A 85 -1.38 5.46 -25.23
N ASN A 86 -0.72 5.01 -24.18
CA ASN A 86 0.47 5.66 -23.59
C ASN A 86 1.58 4.62 -23.34
N PRO A 87 2.11 3.96 -24.37
CA PRO A 87 3.11 2.88 -24.20
C PRO A 87 4.40 3.36 -23.53
N ASP A 88 4.78 4.63 -23.75
CA ASP A 88 5.96 5.24 -23.12
C ASP A 88 5.71 5.75 -21.69
N ASN A 89 4.44 5.77 -21.28
CA ASN A 89 4.03 6.19 -19.95
C ASN A 89 2.92 5.29 -19.39
N PRO A 90 3.19 3.99 -19.18
CA PRO A 90 2.19 3.09 -18.65
C PRO A 90 1.77 3.46 -17.23
N ALA A 91 0.54 3.10 -16.87
CA ALA A 91 0.04 3.26 -15.52
C ALA A 91 0.83 2.38 -14.54
N ALA A 92 0.95 2.84 -13.29
CA ALA A 92 1.42 1.98 -12.21
C ALA A 92 0.42 0.82 -11.96
N PRO A 93 0.87 -0.31 -11.40
CA PRO A 93 -0.03 -1.39 -11.00
C PRO A 93 -0.97 -0.93 -9.87
N TYR A 94 -2.07 -1.66 -9.66
CA TYR A 94 -2.93 -1.43 -8.50
C TYR A 94 -2.64 -2.43 -7.37
N ALA A 95 -3.13 -2.11 -6.18
CA ALA A 95 -3.08 -3.00 -5.02
C ALA A 95 -4.48 -3.25 -4.46
N VAL A 96 -4.67 -4.48 -3.92
CA VAL A 96 -5.87 -4.86 -3.16
C VAL A 96 -5.51 -5.05 -1.70
N ASN A 97 -6.34 -4.55 -0.78
CA ASN A 97 -6.10 -4.75 0.65
C ASN A 97 -7.08 -5.75 1.25
N HIS A 98 -6.54 -6.71 1.98
CA HIS A 98 -7.26 -7.73 2.71
C HIS A 98 -7.06 -7.59 4.23
N ILE A 99 -8.15 -7.41 4.96
CA ILE A 99 -8.17 -7.60 6.41
C ILE A 99 -8.19 -9.10 6.67
N VAL A 100 -7.05 -9.67 7.09
CA VAL A 100 -6.91 -11.13 7.25
C VAL A 100 -7.31 -11.63 8.65
N HIS A 101 -7.93 -10.77 9.45
CA HIS A 101 -8.47 -11.14 10.75
C HIS A 101 -9.66 -12.09 10.61
N LYS A 102 -9.81 -13.00 11.57
CA LYS A 102 -10.88 -14.03 11.59
C LYS A 102 -12.31 -13.49 11.55
N SER A 103 -12.52 -12.23 11.90
CA SER A 103 -13.83 -11.57 11.79
C SER A 103 -14.24 -11.21 10.37
N ASN A 104 -13.31 -11.25 9.41
CA ASN A 104 -13.62 -10.99 8.01
C ASN A 104 -14.20 -12.25 7.36
N ILE A 105 -15.51 -12.38 7.38
CA ILE A 105 -16.24 -13.53 6.81
C ILE A 105 -16.19 -13.60 5.28
N ARG A 106 -15.79 -12.50 4.62
CA ARG A 106 -15.68 -12.40 3.16
C ARG A 106 -14.31 -12.83 2.65
N LEU A 107 -13.31 -12.99 3.53
CA LEU A 107 -11.91 -13.11 3.16
C LEU A 107 -11.66 -14.16 2.07
N GLU A 108 -12.17 -15.39 2.27
CA GLU A 108 -11.94 -16.50 1.34
C GLU A 108 -12.50 -16.19 -0.06
N LYS A 109 -13.72 -15.65 -0.12
CA LYS A 109 -14.33 -15.21 -1.40
C LYS A 109 -13.53 -14.09 -2.06
N ASP A 110 -13.11 -13.09 -1.29
CA ASP A 110 -12.40 -11.92 -1.82
C ASP A 110 -11.01 -12.31 -2.36
N ILE A 111 -10.27 -13.21 -1.69
CA ILE A 111 -8.96 -13.69 -2.18
C ILE A 111 -9.09 -14.52 -3.47
N ASP A 112 -10.11 -15.38 -3.58
CA ASP A 112 -10.35 -16.15 -4.81
C ASP A 112 -10.62 -15.24 -6.01
N ILE A 113 -11.41 -14.19 -5.80
CA ILE A 113 -11.70 -13.21 -6.85
C ILE A 113 -10.44 -12.46 -7.24
N CYS A 114 -9.66 -11.95 -6.26
CA CYS A 114 -8.43 -11.22 -6.55
C CYS A 114 -7.39 -12.10 -7.25
N ALA A 115 -7.30 -13.38 -6.90
CA ALA A 115 -6.44 -14.35 -7.58
C ALA A 115 -6.89 -14.61 -9.04
N LYS A 116 -8.20 -14.79 -9.27
CA LYS A 116 -8.78 -14.92 -10.62
C LYS A 116 -8.43 -13.72 -11.52
N TRP A 117 -8.45 -12.52 -10.97
CA TRP A 117 -8.12 -11.27 -11.67
C TRP A 117 -6.63 -10.94 -11.65
N LYS A 118 -5.79 -11.81 -11.07
CA LYS A 118 -4.33 -11.66 -11.00
C LYS A 118 -3.93 -10.29 -10.45
N ALA A 119 -4.53 -9.90 -9.30
CA ALA A 119 -4.18 -8.64 -8.66
C ALA A 119 -2.66 -8.58 -8.41
N PRO A 120 -1.95 -7.54 -8.89
CA PRO A 120 -0.49 -7.56 -8.92
C PRO A 120 0.15 -7.31 -7.55
N VAL A 121 -0.50 -6.54 -6.68
CA VAL A 121 -0.01 -6.22 -5.34
C VAL A 121 -1.11 -6.48 -4.31
N TRP A 122 -0.77 -7.23 -3.28
CA TRP A 122 -1.67 -7.57 -2.17
C TRP A 122 -1.16 -6.91 -0.90
N ILE A 123 -2.01 -6.19 -0.21
CA ILE A 123 -1.70 -5.59 1.09
C ILE A 123 -2.50 -6.37 2.14
N THR A 124 -1.83 -6.99 3.12
CA THR A 124 -2.49 -7.76 4.17
C THR A 124 -2.38 -7.02 5.50
N SER A 125 -3.48 -6.93 6.24
CA SER A 125 -3.59 -6.16 7.48
C SER A 125 -4.24 -6.97 8.59
N LEU A 126 -3.90 -6.67 9.85
CA LEU A 126 -4.45 -7.29 11.07
C LEU A 126 -4.18 -8.79 11.21
N GLY A 127 -2.94 -9.18 11.00
CA GLY A 127 -2.42 -10.54 11.15
C GLY A 127 -1.85 -11.08 9.85
N ALA A 128 -0.88 -11.98 9.94
CA ALA A 128 -0.26 -12.61 8.78
C ALA A 128 -0.78 -14.05 8.64
N ARG A 129 -1.30 -14.39 7.47
CA ARG A 129 -1.87 -15.71 7.14
C ARG A 129 -1.12 -16.32 5.94
N PRO A 130 -0.30 -17.39 6.15
CA PRO A 130 0.49 -18.00 5.07
C PRO A 130 -0.36 -18.49 3.90
N GLU A 131 -1.58 -18.97 4.17
CA GLU A 131 -2.51 -19.44 3.17
C GLU A 131 -2.96 -18.32 2.21
N VAL A 132 -3.13 -17.08 2.71
CA VAL A 132 -3.46 -15.92 1.87
C VAL A 132 -2.26 -15.53 1.00
N ASN A 133 -1.06 -15.49 1.60
CA ASN A 133 0.17 -15.17 0.89
C ASN A 133 0.44 -16.19 -0.23
N LYS A 134 0.21 -17.49 0.04
CA LYS A 134 0.34 -18.54 -0.97
C LYS A 134 -0.59 -18.32 -2.17
N VAL A 135 -1.86 -17.98 -1.95
CA VAL A 135 -2.81 -17.71 -3.03
C VAL A 135 -2.37 -16.51 -3.87
N ALA A 136 -1.86 -15.45 -3.21
CA ALA A 136 -1.34 -14.29 -3.92
C ALA A 136 -0.14 -14.64 -4.82
N HIS A 137 0.81 -15.45 -4.31
CA HIS A 137 1.97 -15.92 -5.07
C HIS A 137 1.58 -16.83 -6.24
N GLU A 138 0.63 -17.75 -6.05
CA GLU A 138 0.12 -18.60 -7.11
C GLU A 138 -0.56 -17.79 -8.23
N ALA A 139 -1.09 -16.61 -7.90
CA ALA A 139 -1.64 -15.65 -8.86
C ALA A 139 -0.56 -14.72 -9.49
N ASN A 140 0.73 -14.91 -9.17
CA ASN A 140 1.86 -14.05 -9.53
C ASN A 140 1.79 -12.63 -8.94
N GLY A 141 1.11 -12.45 -7.82
CA GLY A 141 1.11 -11.21 -7.04
C GLY A 141 2.20 -11.21 -5.97
N ILE A 142 2.54 -10.03 -5.48
CA ILE A 142 3.41 -9.84 -4.31
C ILE A 142 2.60 -9.43 -3.10
N VAL A 143 3.07 -9.77 -1.90
CA VAL A 143 2.39 -9.50 -0.64
C VAL A 143 3.18 -8.50 0.20
N LEU A 144 2.58 -7.36 0.50
CA LEU A 144 3.04 -6.37 1.46
C LEU A 144 2.22 -6.50 2.74
N HIS A 145 2.86 -6.47 3.91
CA HIS A 145 2.15 -6.64 5.18
C HIS A 145 2.33 -5.44 6.10
N ASP A 146 1.22 -4.93 6.66
CA ASP A 146 1.22 -3.81 7.62
C ASP A 146 1.82 -4.25 8.96
N ILE A 147 2.83 -3.51 9.43
CA ILE A 147 3.48 -3.78 10.71
C ILE A 147 3.67 -2.50 11.52
N ILE A 148 3.74 -2.64 12.85
CA ILE A 148 3.93 -1.53 13.78
C ILE A 148 5.22 -1.63 14.59
N ASN A 149 5.94 -2.76 14.52
CA ASN A 149 7.21 -3.00 15.20
C ASN A 149 7.94 -4.21 14.60
N ASN A 150 9.19 -4.42 15.04
CA ASN A 150 10.06 -5.50 14.58
C ASN A 150 9.52 -6.91 14.86
N PHE A 151 8.79 -7.11 15.96
CA PHE A 151 8.20 -8.42 16.27
C PHE A 151 7.19 -8.84 15.19
N PHE A 152 6.28 -7.94 14.84
CA PHE A 152 5.31 -8.21 13.78
C PHE A 152 5.94 -8.23 12.40
N ALA A 153 6.99 -7.44 12.15
CA ALA A 153 7.74 -7.46 10.90
C ALA A 153 8.37 -8.84 10.64
N LYS A 154 9.12 -9.37 11.60
CA LYS A 154 9.72 -10.71 11.49
C LYS A 154 8.65 -11.79 11.30
N LYS A 155 7.56 -11.72 12.07
CA LYS A 155 6.44 -12.65 11.95
C LYS A 155 5.75 -12.60 10.57
N ALA A 156 5.67 -11.44 9.94
CA ALA A 156 5.10 -11.30 8.59
C ALA A 156 5.99 -11.98 7.54
N ILE A 157 7.30 -11.73 7.60
CA ILE A 157 8.27 -12.35 6.69
C ILE A 157 8.33 -13.87 6.90
N ASP A 158 8.38 -14.36 8.14
CA ASP A 158 8.34 -15.80 8.46
C ASP A 158 7.09 -16.49 7.90
N LYS A 159 6.02 -15.75 7.68
CA LYS A 159 4.77 -16.25 7.09
C LYS A 159 4.65 -16.01 5.58
N GLY A 160 5.72 -15.53 4.94
CA GLY A 160 5.82 -15.42 3.49
C GLY A 160 5.32 -14.10 2.91
N ALA A 161 5.32 -12.99 3.67
CA ALA A 161 5.19 -11.67 3.07
C ALA A 161 6.48 -11.32 2.31
N ASP A 162 6.36 -10.67 1.14
CA ASP A 162 7.49 -10.25 0.32
C ASP A 162 8.06 -8.90 0.76
N GLY A 163 7.20 -8.06 1.37
CA GLY A 163 7.57 -6.74 1.82
C GLY A 163 6.76 -6.28 3.03
N LEU A 164 7.18 -5.17 3.60
CA LEU A 164 6.63 -4.61 4.84
C LEU A 164 6.13 -3.18 4.64
N VAL A 165 4.98 -2.87 5.24
CA VAL A 165 4.49 -1.50 5.39
C VAL A 165 4.67 -1.11 6.85
N ALA A 166 5.70 -0.33 7.14
CA ALA A 166 5.97 0.18 8.48
C ALA A 166 5.02 1.32 8.81
N VAL A 167 4.01 1.03 9.63
CA VAL A 167 3.01 1.99 10.10
C VAL A 167 3.56 2.64 11.37
N ALA A 168 4.21 3.80 11.19
CA ALA A 168 4.89 4.53 12.24
C ALA A 168 4.00 5.61 12.89
N ALA A 169 4.53 6.31 13.88
CA ALA A 169 3.89 7.48 14.47
C ALA A 169 3.52 8.51 13.39
N GLY A 170 2.35 9.13 13.51
CA GLY A 170 1.79 10.06 12.53
C GLY A 170 1.07 9.40 11.35
N ALA A 171 0.96 8.07 11.32
CA ALA A 171 0.07 7.39 10.39
C ALA A 171 -1.38 7.46 10.90
N GLY A 172 -2.34 7.55 9.97
CA GLY A 172 -3.77 7.47 10.30
C GLY A 172 -4.24 6.05 10.60
N GLY A 173 -5.47 5.92 11.11
CA GLY A 173 -6.09 4.63 11.40
C GLY A 173 -5.52 3.96 12.65
N HIS A 174 -5.29 2.65 12.60
CA HIS A 174 -4.67 1.87 13.69
C HIS A 174 -3.15 2.01 13.62
N ALA A 175 -2.66 3.19 13.96
CA ALA A 175 -1.27 3.57 13.80
C ALA A 175 -0.34 2.93 14.84
N GLY A 176 0.91 2.73 14.44
CA GLY A 176 2.02 2.50 15.36
C GLY A 176 2.40 3.77 16.10
N THR A 177 3.10 3.61 17.22
CA THR A 177 3.59 4.71 18.06
C THR A 177 5.10 4.91 17.96
N LEU A 178 5.79 4.05 17.21
CA LEU A 178 7.24 4.11 17.07
C LEU A 178 7.64 5.22 16.07
N SER A 179 8.75 5.89 16.42
CA SER A 179 9.38 6.86 15.52
C SER A 179 9.74 6.21 14.19
N PRO A 180 9.38 6.82 13.05
CA PRO A 180 9.77 6.32 11.74
C PRO A 180 11.30 6.20 11.59
N PHE A 181 12.07 7.14 12.18
CA PHE A 181 13.54 7.11 12.16
C PHE A 181 14.11 5.88 12.84
N ALA A 182 13.55 5.46 13.97
CA ALA A 182 14.01 4.26 14.66
C ALA A 182 13.55 2.99 13.95
N LEU A 183 12.25 2.90 13.65
CA LEU A 183 11.63 1.69 13.11
C LEU A 183 12.24 1.26 11.76
N ILE A 184 12.42 2.21 10.83
CA ILE A 184 12.97 1.90 9.50
C ILE A 184 14.42 1.42 9.62
N GLN A 185 15.25 2.09 10.41
CA GLN A 185 16.65 1.73 10.58
C GLN A 185 16.81 0.34 11.22
N GLU A 186 16.05 0.04 12.28
CA GLU A 186 16.07 -1.27 12.92
C GLU A 186 15.60 -2.41 11.98
N ILE A 187 14.57 -2.16 11.15
CA ILE A 187 14.13 -3.16 10.17
C ILE A 187 15.23 -3.40 9.13
N ARG A 188 15.90 -2.35 8.65
CA ARG A 188 16.98 -2.46 7.66
C ARG A 188 18.23 -3.17 8.17
N GLU A 189 18.41 -3.35 9.46
CA GLU A 189 19.50 -4.17 9.98
C GLU A 189 19.40 -5.66 9.57
N TRP A 190 18.19 -6.14 9.26
CA TRP A 190 17.94 -7.57 9.01
C TRP A 190 17.06 -7.86 7.79
N PHE A 191 16.45 -6.84 7.16
CA PHE A 191 15.53 -7.01 6.05
C PHE A 191 15.93 -6.14 4.85
N ASP A 192 16.24 -6.80 3.72
CA ASP A 192 16.66 -6.17 2.47
C ASP A 192 15.53 -6.12 1.42
N GLY A 193 14.35 -6.67 1.71
CA GLY A 193 13.18 -6.65 0.82
C GLY A 193 12.43 -5.32 0.80
N PRO A 194 11.34 -5.22 0.03
CA PRO A 194 10.54 -4.00 -0.08
C PRO A 194 10.06 -3.49 1.28
N LEU A 195 10.41 -2.26 1.62
CA LEU A 195 10.04 -1.60 2.87
C LEU A 195 9.39 -0.25 2.60
N LEU A 196 8.15 -0.10 3.04
CA LEU A 196 7.36 1.11 2.89
C LEU A 196 7.24 1.83 4.22
N LEU A 197 7.24 3.17 4.18
CA LEU A 197 6.97 3.98 5.37
C LEU A 197 5.61 4.66 5.27
N SER A 198 4.80 4.51 6.30
CA SER A 198 3.57 5.25 6.56
C SER A 198 3.70 6.09 7.82
N GLY A 199 3.31 7.37 7.74
CA GLY A 199 3.27 8.31 8.86
C GLY A 199 3.68 9.72 8.46
N SER A 200 2.76 10.68 8.55
CA SER A 200 2.97 12.12 8.31
C SER A 200 3.67 12.47 6.99
N ILE A 201 3.45 11.70 5.93
CA ILE A 201 4.02 11.95 4.61
C ILE A 201 2.97 12.65 3.74
N ALA A 202 3.17 13.94 3.45
CA ALA A 202 2.21 14.77 2.73
C ALA A 202 2.73 15.37 1.43
N ASN A 203 4.04 15.30 1.15
CA ASN A 203 4.66 15.94 -0.01
C ASN A 203 5.90 15.19 -0.49
N GLY A 204 6.44 15.58 -1.64
CA GLY A 204 7.62 14.94 -2.24
C GLY A 204 8.90 15.03 -1.38
N GLY A 205 9.06 16.11 -0.59
CA GLY A 205 10.17 16.21 0.35
C GLY A 205 10.12 15.15 1.44
N ALA A 206 8.92 14.84 1.96
CA ALA A 206 8.72 13.78 2.93
C ALA A 206 8.90 12.39 2.31
N VAL A 207 8.53 12.20 1.03
CA VAL A 207 8.83 10.96 0.28
C VAL A 207 10.34 10.74 0.17
N LEU A 208 11.09 11.77 -0.22
CA LEU A 208 12.55 11.71 -0.29
C LEU A 208 13.17 11.44 1.09
N ALA A 209 12.64 12.05 2.16
CA ALA A 209 13.10 11.79 3.53
C ALA A 209 12.85 10.31 3.94
N ALA A 210 11.72 9.72 3.58
CA ALA A 210 11.45 8.31 3.80
C ALA A 210 12.49 7.42 3.11
N GLN A 211 12.84 7.71 1.86
CA GLN A 211 13.89 7.01 1.14
C GLN A 211 15.28 7.21 1.77
N ALA A 212 15.62 8.43 2.19
CA ALA A 212 16.88 8.71 2.88
C ALA A 212 17.02 7.96 4.22
N MET A 213 15.90 7.64 4.89
CA MET A 213 15.90 6.81 6.09
C MET A 213 16.07 5.31 5.79
N GLY A 214 15.89 4.87 4.54
CA GLY A 214 16.02 3.48 4.14
C GLY A 214 14.70 2.82 3.70
N ALA A 215 13.58 3.52 3.67
CA ALA A 215 12.37 3.00 3.04
C ALA A 215 12.51 3.08 1.50
N ASP A 216 11.95 2.12 0.78
CA ASP A 216 11.93 2.15 -0.69
C ASP A 216 10.81 3.03 -1.22
N LEU A 217 9.66 2.97 -0.58
CA LEU A 217 8.43 3.63 -1.00
C LEU A 217 7.78 4.34 0.19
N ALA A 218 7.02 5.39 -0.13
CA ALA A 218 6.11 6.02 0.82
C ALA A 218 4.68 5.44 0.70
N TYR A 219 3.98 5.36 1.82
CA TYR A 219 2.61 4.87 1.90
C TYR A 219 1.71 6.00 2.42
N ILE A 220 0.90 6.60 1.55
CA ILE A 220 0.25 7.89 1.77
C ILE A 220 -1.27 7.73 1.73
N GLY A 221 -1.97 8.23 2.75
CA GLY A 221 -3.43 8.20 2.84
C GLY A 221 -4.07 9.59 2.70
N SER A 222 -3.85 10.47 3.66
CA SER A 222 -4.62 11.72 3.86
C SER A 222 -4.63 12.64 2.63
N ALA A 223 -3.52 12.76 1.91
CA ALA A 223 -3.45 13.59 0.70
C ALA A 223 -4.45 13.14 -0.38
N PHE A 224 -4.73 11.84 -0.48
CA PHE A 224 -5.67 11.29 -1.45
C PHE A 224 -7.14 11.42 -1.03
N ILE A 225 -7.44 11.67 0.26
CA ILE A 225 -8.81 11.98 0.71
C ILE A 225 -9.32 13.27 0.08
N ALA A 226 -8.43 14.26 -0.10
CA ALA A 226 -8.78 15.57 -0.65
C ALA A 226 -8.96 15.59 -2.17
N THR A 227 -8.75 14.47 -2.88
CA THR A 227 -8.92 14.40 -4.33
C THR A 227 -10.37 14.33 -4.77
N ASN A 228 -10.66 14.71 -6.01
CA ASN A 228 -12.03 14.68 -6.54
C ASN A 228 -12.59 13.26 -6.61
N GLU A 229 -11.75 12.27 -6.91
CA GLU A 229 -12.09 10.87 -7.10
C GLU A 229 -12.38 10.13 -5.80
N ALA A 230 -11.91 10.65 -4.66
CA ALA A 230 -12.14 10.06 -3.35
C ALA A 230 -13.63 10.12 -2.96
N ASN A 231 -14.16 9.01 -2.46
CA ASN A 231 -15.52 8.94 -1.92
C ASN A 231 -15.57 9.53 -0.50
N ALA A 232 -15.41 10.84 -0.39
CA ALA A 232 -15.43 11.58 0.86
C ALA A 232 -16.36 12.81 0.73
N ASP A 233 -17.01 13.18 1.84
CA ASP A 233 -17.81 14.41 1.90
C ASP A 233 -16.93 15.63 1.59
N GLN A 234 -17.50 16.62 0.88
CA GLN A 234 -16.74 17.79 0.45
C GLN A 234 -16.14 18.57 1.63
N ARG A 235 -16.86 18.67 2.75
CA ARG A 235 -16.37 19.33 3.97
C ARG A 235 -15.17 18.57 4.58
N TYR A 236 -15.15 17.24 4.44
CA TYR A 236 -14.00 16.44 4.89
C TYR A 236 -12.77 16.70 4.00
N LYS A 237 -12.95 16.78 2.68
CA LYS A 237 -11.88 17.17 1.75
C LYS A 237 -11.33 18.55 2.07
N GLU A 238 -12.20 19.52 2.33
CA GLU A 238 -11.81 20.87 2.72
C GLU A 238 -11.07 20.89 4.06
N MET A 239 -11.54 20.13 5.07
CA MET A 239 -10.86 20.00 6.35
C MET A 239 -9.43 19.48 6.16
N ILE A 240 -9.23 18.43 5.35
CA ILE A 240 -7.88 17.90 5.06
C ILE A 240 -6.97 18.97 4.45
N THR A 241 -7.47 19.79 3.53
CA THR A 241 -6.66 20.86 2.89
C THR A 241 -6.34 22.02 3.82
N GLN A 242 -7.10 22.20 4.89
CA GLN A 242 -6.92 23.25 5.89
C GLN A 242 -6.13 22.76 7.12
N SER A 243 -5.96 21.44 7.26
CA SER A 243 -5.24 20.83 8.39
C SER A 243 -3.74 21.13 8.34
N ASN A 244 -3.13 21.18 9.50
CA ASN A 244 -1.70 21.44 9.71
C ASN A 244 -1.09 20.43 10.69
N ALA A 245 0.15 20.65 11.13
CA ALA A 245 0.86 19.71 11.99
C ALA A 245 0.23 19.51 13.37
N ASP A 246 -0.54 20.48 13.86
CA ASP A 246 -1.23 20.37 15.17
C ASP A 246 -2.46 19.45 15.10
N ASP A 247 -2.89 19.08 13.90
CA ASP A 247 -4.07 18.22 13.64
C ASP A 247 -3.69 16.73 13.41
N ILE A 248 -2.41 16.37 13.62
CA ILE A 248 -1.85 15.02 13.38
C ILE A 248 -1.67 14.25 14.69
#